data_cd137476ccd832d661f14a4e774fde1d
#
_entry.id   cd137476ccd832d661f14a4e774fde1d
#
_cell.length_a   1.000
_cell.length_b   1.000
_cell.length_c   1.000
_cell.angle_alpha   90.00
_cell.angle_beta   90.00
_cell.angle_gamma   90.00
#
_symmetry.space_group_name_H-M   'P 1'
#
loop_
_entity.id
_entity.type
_entity.pdbx_description
1 polymer ?
#
loop_
_entity_poly.entity_id
_entity_poly.type
_entity_poly.pdbx_seq_one_letter_code
_entity_poly.pdbx_strand_id
1 'polypeptide(L)'
;MGILVYKKAKYATFSNNSKGRLYTENESQHRNPFHRDKDRIIHSEHFRLLKHKTQVFIAHTEDYYRTRLTHSIEVSQIARTIARILKLDEDLSEVLALSHDLGHPPFSHSGEEALDECMAEFGGFDHNVQTLKIVTRLEKRYPDFDGLNLSWETLEGILKHNGPITNYKKNSPIGFFIEDYISQYDLEINTYASLEAQISSLSDDIAYNNHDIDDGFRANKFKIK
;
A
#
# COMPACT_ATOMS: atom_id res chain seq x y z
N MET A 1 3.87 37.10 -5.53
CA MET A 1 4.37 35.83 -5.03
C MET A 1 3.81 34.77 -5.97
N GLY A 2 4.58 34.32 -7.00
CA GLY A 2 4.10 33.42 -8.01
C GLY A 2 3.90 32.04 -7.37
N ILE A 3 2.72 31.43 -7.62
CA ILE A 3 2.49 30.02 -7.32
C ILE A 3 3.51 29.24 -8.14
N LEU A 4 4.49 28.62 -7.50
CA LEU A 4 5.40 27.67 -8.14
C LEU A 4 4.54 26.51 -8.65
N VAL A 5 4.17 26.57 -9.94
CA VAL A 5 3.53 25.42 -10.61
C VAL A 5 4.58 24.31 -10.66
N TYR A 6 4.43 23.34 -9.81
CA TYR A 6 5.31 22.18 -9.72
C TYR A 6 5.17 21.34 -10.99
N LYS A 7 6.14 21.45 -11.89
CA LYS A 7 6.12 20.69 -13.16
C LYS A 7 6.67 19.29 -12.91
N LYS A 8 5.79 18.29 -13.04
CA LYS A 8 6.19 16.88 -12.98
C LYS A 8 7.23 16.53 -14.03
N ALA A 9 8.10 15.57 -13.70
CA ALA A 9 9.07 15.01 -14.63
C ALA A 9 8.36 14.22 -15.74
N LYS A 10 9.02 14.03 -16.88
CA LYS A 10 8.44 13.28 -18.02
C LYS A 10 8.18 11.81 -17.71
N TYR A 11 8.91 11.26 -16.74
CA TYR A 11 8.81 9.87 -16.30
C TYR A 11 7.82 9.67 -15.13
N ALA A 12 7.21 10.74 -14.63
CA ALA A 12 6.21 10.67 -13.59
C ALA A 12 4.89 10.12 -14.13
N THR A 13 4.10 9.53 -13.26
CA THR A 13 2.72 9.16 -13.56
C THR A 13 1.84 10.41 -13.57
N PHE A 14 1.10 10.61 -14.64
CA PHE A 14 0.20 11.75 -14.81
C PHE A 14 -1.25 11.33 -14.58
N SER A 15 -1.91 11.93 -13.61
CA SER A 15 -3.32 11.64 -13.30
C SER A 15 -4.27 11.82 -14.50
N ASN A 16 -3.94 12.74 -15.42
CA ASN A 16 -4.72 12.94 -16.65
C ASN A 16 -4.58 11.80 -17.67
N ASN A 17 -3.56 10.96 -17.51
CA ASN A 17 -3.28 9.81 -18.36
C ASN A 17 -3.57 8.49 -17.65
N SER A 18 -4.30 8.54 -16.52
CA SER A 18 -4.67 7.33 -15.79
C SER A 18 -5.41 6.34 -16.69
N LYS A 19 -5.11 5.05 -16.54
CA LYS A 19 -5.84 3.95 -17.19
C LYS A 19 -7.28 3.80 -16.66
N GLY A 20 -7.64 4.60 -15.64
CA GLY A 20 -8.99 4.70 -15.12
C GLY A 20 -9.30 3.71 -14.00
N ARG A 21 -10.54 3.30 -13.91
CA ARG A 21 -11.10 2.42 -12.86
C ARG A 21 -11.83 1.25 -13.50
N LEU A 22 -11.89 0.11 -12.79
CA LEU A 22 -12.61 -1.07 -13.28
C LEU A 22 -14.10 -0.74 -13.51
N TYR A 23 -14.73 -0.06 -12.56
CA TYR A 23 -16.10 0.43 -12.69
C TYR A 23 -16.09 1.90 -13.03
N THR A 24 -16.78 2.28 -14.11
CA THR A 24 -16.84 3.68 -14.58
C THR A 24 -17.62 4.52 -13.56
N GLU A 25 -17.02 5.64 -13.16
CA GLU A 25 -17.63 6.62 -12.26
C GLU A 25 -17.39 8.04 -12.79
N ASN A 26 -18.26 8.97 -12.39
CA ASN A 26 -18.04 10.38 -12.68
C ASN A 26 -16.78 10.90 -11.96
N GLU A 27 -15.90 11.54 -12.71
CA GLU A 27 -14.71 12.17 -12.16
C GLU A 27 -15.08 13.40 -11.30
N SER A 28 -14.26 13.63 -10.26
CA SER A 28 -14.43 14.80 -9.39
C SER A 28 -13.88 16.06 -10.07
N GLN A 29 -14.61 17.18 -9.96
CA GLN A 29 -14.12 18.47 -10.45
C GLN A 29 -12.96 19.04 -9.61
N HIS A 30 -12.76 18.59 -8.38
CA HIS A 30 -11.83 19.17 -7.41
C HIS A 30 -10.70 18.22 -6.98
N ARG A 31 -10.79 16.93 -7.33
CA ARG A 31 -9.83 15.91 -6.93
C ARG A 31 -9.41 15.10 -8.14
N ASN A 32 -8.11 14.97 -8.34
CA ASN A 32 -7.59 14.03 -9.33
C ASN A 32 -7.87 12.55 -8.91
N PRO A 33 -7.74 11.56 -9.80
CA PRO A 33 -8.00 10.15 -9.49
C PRO A 33 -7.22 9.65 -8.26
N PHE A 34 -5.95 9.98 -8.12
CA PHE A 34 -5.09 9.51 -7.03
C PHE A 34 -5.43 10.16 -5.68
N HIS A 35 -5.76 11.45 -5.68
CA HIS A 35 -6.29 12.12 -4.49
C HIS A 35 -7.61 11.46 -4.05
N ARG A 36 -8.50 11.12 -4.99
CA ARG A 36 -9.75 10.41 -4.68
C ARG A 36 -9.49 9.02 -4.10
N ASP A 37 -8.48 8.31 -4.59
CA ASP A 37 -8.07 7.01 -4.06
C ASP A 37 -7.54 7.13 -2.63
N LYS A 38 -6.71 8.13 -2.36
CA LYS A 38 -6.23 8.44 -1.02
C LYS A 38 -7.38 8.64 -0.03
N ASP A 39 -8.38 9.44 -0.40
CA ASP A 39 -9.55 9.64 0.43
C ASP A 39 -10.29 8.33 0.71
N ARG A 40 -10.43 7.46 -0.30
CA ARG A 40 -11.07 6.15 -0.15
C ARG A 40 -10.31 5.23 0.79
N ILE A 41 -8.97 5.21 0.71
CA ILE A 41 -8.12 4.43 1.62
C ILE A 41 -8.25 4.95 3.06
N ILE A 42 -8.05 6.25 3.30
CA ILE A 42 -8.11 6.85 4.64
C ILE A 42 -9.47 6.59 5.31
N HIS A 43 -10.55 6.61 4.55
CA HIS A 43 -11.89 6.38 5.05
C HIS A 43 -12.33 4.91 5.07
N SER A 44 -11.46 3.95 4.65
CA SER A 44 -11.76 2.51 4.69
C SER A 44 -11.78 1.96 6.13
N GLU A 45 -12.43 0.82 6.34
CA GLU A 45 -12.43 0.16 7.64
C GLU A 45 -11.06 -0.45 7.93
N HIS A 46 -10.44 -1.06 6.94
CA HIS A 46 -9.13 -1.72 7.09
C HIS A 46 -8.02 -0.73 7.42
N PHE A 47 -8.06 0.51 6.90
CA PHE A 47 -7.11 1.54 7.31
C PHE A 47 -7.22 1.86 8.81
N ARG A 48 -8.44 1.98 9.34
CA ARG A 48 -8.66 2.18 10.78
C ARG A 48 -8.21 0.99 11.62
N LEU A 49 -8.30 -0.25 11.09
CA LEU A 49 -7.86 -1.46 11.78
C LEU A 49 -6.34 -1.53 11.95
N LEU A 50 -5.55 -0.80 11.15
CA LEU A 50 -4.09 -0.72 11.31
C LEU A 50 -3.65 -0.23 12.69
N LYS A 51 -4.49 0.53 13.39
CA LYS A 51 -4.23 0.97 14.78
C LYS A 51 -4.11 -0.19 15.78
N HIS A 52 -4.67 -1.36 15.45
CA HIS A 52 -4.65 -2.54 16.30
C HIS A 52 -3.57 -3.56 15.90
N LYS A 53 -2.82 -3.30 14.83
CA LYS A 53 -1.74 -4.14 14.35
C LYS A 53 -0.41 -3.54 14.79
N THR A 54 0.44 -4.34 15.44
CA THR A 54 1.78 -3.92 15.88
C THR A 54 2.69 -3.77 14.66
N GLN A 55 3.63 -2.82 14.72
CA GLN A 55 4.70 -2.72 13.72
C GLN A 55 5.76 -3.79 14.02
N VAL A 56 6.51 -3.65 15.10
CA VAL A 56 7.50 -4.63 15.58
C VAL A 56 7.28 -4.95 17.06
N PHE A 57 7.25 -3.92 17.92
CA PHE A 57 6.99 -4.08 19.34
C PHE A 57 5.50 -4.05 19.64
N ILE A 58 5.06 -4.84 20.62
CA ILE A 58 3.64 -4.92 21.01
C ILE A 58 3.16 -3.56 21.52
N ALA A 59 2.35 -2.88 20.75
CA ALA A 59 1.90 -1.51 21.01
C ALA A 59 1.12 -1.34 22.33
N HIS A 60 0.58 -2.43 22.91
CA HIS A 60 -0.16 -2.39 24.18
C HIS A 60 0.74 -2.43 25.42
N THR A 61 2.03 -2.65 25.26
CA THR A 61 2.96 -2.68 26.41
C THR A 61 3.42 -1.30 26.84
N GLU A 62 3.48 -0.36 25.88
CA GLU A 62 3.87 1.02 26.13
C GLU A 62 3.20 1.95 25.11
N ASP A 63 2.73 3.11 25.53
CA ASP A 63 1.92 4.02 24.72
C ASP A 63 2.66 4.66 23.53
N TYR A 64 3.99 4.60 23.50
CA TYR A 64 4.81 5.21 22.45
C TYR A 64 5.23 4.25 21.35
N TYR A 65 5.00 2.94 21.45
CA TYR A 65 5.31 2.02 20.37
C TYR A 65 4.40 2.22 19.16
N ARG A 66 5.00 2.11 17.99
CA ARG A 66 4.29 2.34 16.72
C ARG A 66 3.32 1.21 16.42
N THR A 67 2.14 1.61 15.97
CA THR A 67 1.19 0.73 15.28
C THR A 67 1.43 0.81 13.78
N ARG A 68 0.91 -0.13 13.00
CA ARG A 68 0.96 -0.03 11.53
C ARG A 68 0.28 1.21 10.99
N LEU A 69 -0.70 1.77 11.69
CA LEU A 69 -1.33 3.02 11.30
C LEU A 69 -0.36 4.20 11.35
N THR A 70 0.36 4.35 12.47
CA THR A 70 1.33 5.44 12.62
C THR A 70 2.51 5.26 11.68
N HIS A 71 2.99 4.02 11.50
CA HIS A 71 4.00 3.69 10.51
C HIS A 71 3.59 4.09 9.09
N SER A 72 2.41 3.67 8.60
CA SER A 72 1.94 4.03 7.25
C SER A 72 1.83 5.54 7.04
N ILE A 73 1.46 6.30 8.07
CA ILE A 73 1.42 7.78 8.01
C ILE A 73 2.85 8.34 7.87
N GLU A 74 3.82 7.83 8.64
CA GLU A 74 5.21 8.27 8.56
C GLU A 74 5.85 7.88 7.23
N VAL A 75 5.58 6.67 6.71
CA VAL A 75 5.98 6.25 5.35
C VAL A 75 5.43 7.21 4.29
N SER A 76 4.17 7.57 4.39
CA SER A 76 3.54 8.47 3.42
C SER A 76 4.18 9.87 3.39
N GLN A 77 4.62 10.36 4.54
CA GLN A 77 5.34 11.63 4.65
C GLN A 77 6.71 11.57 3.95
N ILE A 78 7.44 10.46 4.11
CA ILE A 78 8.73 10.22 3.44
C ILE A 78 8.51 10.10 1.93
N ALA A 79 7.56 9.26 1.49
CA ALA A 79 7.24 9.04 0.09
C ALA A 79 6.90 10.35 -0.64
N ARG A 80 6.07 11.20 -0.04
CA ARG A 80 5.76 12.54 -0.58
C ARG A 80 6.98 13.44 -0.70
N THR A 81 7.88 13.39 0.29
CA THR A 81 9.11 14.18 0.26
C THR A 81 10.00 13.74 -0.90
N ILE A 82 10.20 12.43 -1.08
CA ILE A 82 10.98 11.88 -2.19
C ILE A 82 10.30 12.18 -3.53
N ALA A 83 8.98 11.98 -3.63
CA ALA A 83 8.20 12.29 -4.84
C ALA A 83 8.39 13.75 -5.27
N ARG A 84 8.35 14.68 -4.33
CA ARG A 84 8.58 16.11 -4.58
C ARG A 84 9.98 16.38 -5.12
N ILE A 85 11.01 15.79 -4.52
CA ILE A 85 12.41 15.95 -4.96
C ILE A 85 12.60 15.40 -6.38
N LEU A 86 12.00 14.23 -6.68
CA LEU A 86 12.10 13.57 -7.98
C LEU A 86 11.09 14.08 -9.01
N LYS A 87 10.22 15.03 -8.64
CA LYS A 87 9.15 15.58 -9.48
C LYS A 87 8.15 14.54 -9.97
N LEU A 88 7.83 13.57 -9.12
CA LEU A 88 6.81 12.54 -9.32
C LEU A 88 5.42 13.01 -8.84
N ASP A 89 4.41 12.15 -8.96
CA ASP A 89 3.08 12.43 -8.43
C ASP A 89 3.02 12.20 -6.91
N GLU A 90 2.83 13.30 -6.15
CA GLU A 90 2.76 13.21 -4.68
C GLU A 90 1.52 12.47 -4.20
N ASP A 91 0.35 12.64 -4.84
CA ASP A 91 -0.89 11.99 -4.42
C ASP A 91 -0.83 10.48 -4.65
N LEU A 92 -0.27 10.03 -5.78
CA LEU A 92 -0.09 8.59 -6.05
C LEU A 92 0.92 7.98 -5.07
N SER A 93 2.05 8.64 -4.83
CA SER A 93 3.05 8.15 -3.86
C SER A 93 2.47 8.06 -2.45
N GLU A 94 1.65 9.04 -2.05
CA GLU A 94 1.00 9.08 -0.74
C GLU A 94 -0.02 7.94 -0.58
N VAL A 95 -0.91 7.73 -1.55
CA VAL A 95 -1.93 6.67 -1.45
C VAL A 95 -1.29 5.28 -1.42
N LEU A 96 -0.23 5.05 -2.18
CA LEU A 96 0.49 3.78 -2.18
C LEU A 96 1.15 3.52 -0.82
N ALA A 97 1.80 4.53 -0.24
CA ALA A 97 2.39 4.44 1.08
C ALA A 97 1.34 4.22 2.20
N LEU A 98 0.16 4.84 2.10
CA LEU A 98 -0.92 4.63 3.08
C LEU A 98 -1.56 3.24 2.97
N SER A 99 -1.50 2.61 1.80
CA SER A 99 -2.22 1.36 1.53
C SER A 99 -1.37 0.09 1.64
N HIS A 100 -0.03 0.19 1.66
CA HIS A 100 0.84 -0.98 1.55
C HIS A 100 0.58 -2.05 2.62
N ASP A 101 0.29 -1.64 3.84
CA ASP A 101 0.12 -2.49 5.02
C ASP A 101 -1.32 -2.99 5.31
N LEU A 102 -2.32 -2.61 4.48
CA LEU A 102 -3.73 -2.92 4.76
C LEU A 102 -3.98 -4.42 4.96
N GLY A 103 -3.33 -5.25 4.15
CA GLY A 103 -3.45 -6.71 4.19
C GLY A 103 -2.56 -7.41 5.20
N HIS A 104 -1.69 -6.70 5.90
CA HIS A 104 -0.74 -7.31 6.83
C HIS A 104 -1.47 -7.96 8.01
N PRO A 105 -1.11 -9.20 8.43
CA PRO A 105 -1.71 -9.85 9.57
C PRO A 105 -1.21 -9.27 10.90
N PRO A 106 -1.82 -9.62 12.05
CA PRO A 106 -1.26 -9.34 13.37
C PRO A 106 0.12 -10.00 13.56
N PHE A 107 0.93 -9.45 14.46
CA PHE A 107 2.26 -9.96 14.87
C PHE A 107 3.35 -9.85 13.80
N SER A 108 3.25 -8.85 12.91
CA SER A 108 4.29 -8.51 11.93
C SER A 108 4.65 -9.68 11.01
N HIS A 109 5.90 -9.76 10.56
CA HIS A 109 6.39 -10.83 9.68
C HIS A 109 6.25 -12.23 10.30
N SER A 110 6.47 -12.38 11.62
CA SER A 110 6.28 -13.69 12.28
C SER A 110 4.83 -14.17 12.19
N GLY A 111 3.86 -13.25 12.25
CA GLY A 111 2.45 -13.59 12.06
C GLY A 111 2.13 -13.94 10.60
N GLU A 112 2.79 -13.30 9.66
CA GLU A 112 2.65 -13.60 8.23
C GLU A 112 3.23 -14.98 7.89
N GLU A 113 4.45 -15.28 8.36
CA GLU A 113 5.09 -16.60 8.20
C GLU A 113 4.23 -17.72 8.78
N ALA A 114 3.76 -17.56 10.01
CA ALA A 114 2.88 -18.55 10.64
C ALA A 114 1.55 -18.74 9.88
N LEU A 115 0.98 -17.65 9.36
CA LEU A 115 -0.25 -17.72 8.58
C LEU A 115 0.00 -18.36 7.21
N ASP A 116 1.12 -18.07 6.55
CA ASP A 116 1.51 -18.70 5.29
C ASP A 116 1.70 -20.21 5.45
N GLU A 117 2.39 -20.65 6.53
CA GLU A 117 2.55 -22.06 6.87
C GLU A 117 1.20 -22.74 7.12
N CYS A 118 0.32 -22.13 7.93
CA CYS A 118 -1.01 -22.69 8.21
C CYS A 118 -1.90 -22.76 6.98
N MET A 119 -1.71 -21.85 6.03
CA MET A 119 -2.46 -21.76 4.78
C MET A 119 -1.81 -22.51 3.62
N ALA A 120 -0.71 -23.24 3.82
CA ALA A 120 0.07 -23.86 2.75
C ALA A 120 -0.74 -24.78 1.84
N GLU A 121 -1.69 -25.56 2.40
CA GLU A 121 -2.61 -26.42 1.63
C GLU A 121 -3.62 -25.60 0.80
N PHE A 122 -3.87 -24.34 1.20
CA PHE A 122 -4.79 -23.40 0.54
C PHE A 122 -4.06 -22.39 -0.34
N GLY A 123 -2.73 -22.56 -0.55
CA GLY A 123 -1.93 -21.71 -1.43
C GLY A 123 -1.10 -20.64 -0.73
N GLY A 124 -1.06 -20.68 0.60
CA GLY A 124 -0.28 -19.78 1.42
C GLY A 124 -0.98 -18.44 1.71
N PHE A 125 -0.21 -17.49 2.20
CA PHE A 125 -0.67 -16.15 2.49
C PHE A 125 0.38 -15.13 1.98
N ASP A 126 -0.09 -14.01 1.45
CA ASP A 126 0.73 -12.88 1.00
C ASP A 126 -0.03 -11.58 1.30
N HIS A 127 0.59 -10.67 2.04
CA HIS A 127 -0.06 -9.45 2.50
C HIS A 127 -0.39 -8.47 1.35
N ASN A 128 0.38 -8.43 0.26
CA ASN A 128 0.08 -7.57 -0.90
C ASN A 128 -1.15 -8.09 -1.65
N VAL A 129 -1.24 -9.41 -1.84
CA VAL A 129 -2.43 -10.04 -2.42
C VAL A 129 -3.64 -9.84 -1.52
N GLN A 130 -3.46 -9.95 -0.21
CA GLN A 130 -4.53 -9.66 0.76
C GLN A 130 -4.94 -8.18 0.72
N THR A 131 -3.98 -7.24 0.57
CA THR A 131 -4.27 -5.82 0.37
C THR A 131 -5.12 -5.62 -0.89
N LEU A 132 -4.74 -6.22 -2.01
CA LEU A 132 -5.53 -6.16 -3.25
C LEU A 132 -6.94 -6.70 -3.02
N LYS A 133 -7.09 -7.85 -2.33
CA LYS A 133 -8.38 -8.44 -2.00
C LYS A 133 -9.25 -7.53 -1.13
N ILE A 134 -8.65 -6.86 -0.16
CA ILE A 134 -9.33 -5.87 0.68
C ILE A 134 -9.90 -4.75 -0.17
N VAL A 135 -9.05 -4.08 -0.96
CA VAL A 135 -9.44 -2.88 -1.69
C VAL A 135 -10.32 -3.16 -2.92
N THR A 136 -10.36 -4.40 -3.39
CA THR A 136 -11.16 -4.77 -4.57
C THR A 136 -12.42 -5.55 -4.24
N ARG A 137 -12.50 -6.24 -3.08
CA ARG A 137 -13.63 -7.12 -2.76
C ARG A 137 -14.17 -7.00 -1.33
N LEU A 138 -13.31 -6.83 -0.32
CA LEU A 138 -13.73 -6.96 1.08
C LEU A 138 -14.30 -5.65 1.65
N GLU A 139 -13.84 -4.49 1.22
CA GLU A 139 -14.47 -3.22 1.57
C GLU A 139 -15.86 -3.14 0.90
N LYS A 140 -16.90 -2.97 1.71
CA LYS A 140 -18.31 -2.94 1.26
C LYS A 140 -18.92 -1.56 1.53
N ARG A 141 -18.46 -0.56 0.76
CA ARG A 141 -18.82 0.84 1.01
C ARG A 141 -19.76 1.44 -0.04
N TYR A 142 -19.76 0.87 -1.23
CA TYR A 142 -20.51 1.37 -2.38
C TYR A 142 -21.61 0.38 -2.77
N PRO A 143 -22.82 0.85 -3.15
CA PRO A 143 -23.92 -0.05 -3.50
C PRO A 143 -23.71 -0.75 -4.86
N ASP A 144 -22.96 -0.13 -5.77
CA ASP A 144 -22.88 -0.55 -7.17
C ASP A 144 -21.73 -1.52 -7.45
N PHE A 145 -20.76 -1.63 -6.53
CA PHE A 145 -19.59 -2.50 -6.69
C PHE A 145 -18.96 -2.87 -5.34
N ASP A 146 -18.26 -3.98 -5.33
CA ASP A 146 -17.42 -4.40 -4.23
C ASP A 146 -16.08 -3.65 -4.23
N GLY A 147 -15.47 -3.51 -3.07
CA GLY A 147 -14.19 -2.83 -2.91
C GLY A 147 -14.29 -1.31 -2.95
N LEU A 148 -13.16 -0.68 -3.23
CA LEU A 148 -13.01 0.78 -3.25
C LEU A 148 -12.96 1.36 -4.67
N ASN A 149 -12.94 0.54 -5.71
CA ASN A 149 -12.82 0.95 -7.12
C ASN A 149 -11.69 1.96 -7.32
N LEU A 150 -10.47 1.59 -6.92
CA LEU A 150 -9.29 2.43 -7.04
C LEU A 150 -8.82 2.51 -8.50
N SER A 151 -8.02 3.51 -8.85
CA SER A 151 -7.41 3.64 -10.17
C SER A 151 -6.42 2.51 -10.45
N TRP A 152 -6.21 2.25 -11.74
CA TRP A 152 -5.28 1.21 -12.20
C TRP A 152 -3.89 1.35 -11.58
N GLU A 153 -3.37 2.57 -11.56
CA GLU A 153 -2.03 2.88 -11.06
C GLU A 153 -1.90 2.62 -9.55
N THR A 154 -2.96 2.88 -8.79
CA THR A 154 -2.99 2.58 -7.37
C THR A 154 -3.04 1.07 -7.12
N LEU A 155 -3.86 0.32 -7.86
CA LEU A 155 -3.96 -1.14 -7.74
C LEU A 155 -2.68 -1.84 -8.19
N GLU A 156 -2.10 -1.40 -9.29
CA GLU A 156 -0.82 -1.89 -9.81
C GLU A 156 0.30 -1.70 -8.78
N GLY A 157 0.40 -0.50 -8.20
CA GLY A 157 1.43 -0.19 -7.21
C GLY A 157 1.24 -0.95 -5.89
N ILE A 158 -0.01 -1.17 -5.43
CA ILE A 158 -0.33 -2.01 -4.27
C ILE A 158 0.14 -3.44 -4.50
N LEU A 159 -0.27 -4.05 -5.62
CA LEU A 159 0.02 -5.45 -5.90
C LEU A 159 1.53 -5.71 -6.10
N LYS A 160 2.23 -4.75 -6.69
CA LYS A 160 3.66 -4.84 -7.00
C LYS A 160 4.55 -4.10 -5.99
N HIS A 161 4.11 -3.93 -4.76
CA HIS A 161 4.88 -3.22 -3.73
C HIS A 161 6.29 -3.79 -3.56
N ASN A 162 6.42 -5.12 -3.61
CA ASN A 162 7.70 -5.84 -3.55
C ASN A 162 8.29 -6.18 -4.94
N GLY A 163 7.83 -5.54 -6.00
CA GLY A 163 8.28 -5.75 -7.37
C GLY A 163 7.35 -6.61 -8.23
N PRO A 164 7.81 -7.01 -9.44
CA PRO A 164 7.02 -7.83 -10.36
C PRO A 164 6.61 -9.18 -9.77
N ILE A 165 5.39 -9.62 -10.05
CA ILE A 165 4.90 -10.93 -9.61
C ILE A 165 5.19 -11.95 -10.71
N THR A 166 6.37 -12.56 -10.66
CA THR A 166 6.81 -13.53 -11.67
C THR A 166 6.63 -14.98 -11.24
N ASN A 167 6.57 -15.24 -9.93
CA ASN A 167 6.58 -16.59 -9.35
C ASN A 167 5.46 -16.74 -8.30
N TYR A 168 4.26 -17.12 -8.74
CA TYR A 168 3.20 -17.54 -7.84
C TYR A 168 2.57 -18.86 -8.31
N LYS A 169 2.03 -19.64 -7.39
CA LYS A 169 1.37 -20.92 -7.70
C LYS A 169 0.00 -20.63 -8.32
N LYS A 170 -0.11 -20.65 -9.65
CA LYS A 170 -1.38 -20.39 -10.37
C LYS A 170 -2.54 -21.25 -9.90
N ASN A 171 -2.29 -22.51 -9.57
CA ASN A 171 -3.28 -23.48 -9.09
C ASN A 171 -3.47 -23.42 -7.56
N SER A 172 -3.38 -22.26 -6.96
CA SER A 172 -3.66 -22.02 -5.54
C SER A 172 -4.79 -21.00 -5.38
N PRO A 173 -5.48 -20.93 -4.22
CA PRO A 173 -6.50 -19.90 -3.98
C PRO A 173 -6.02 -18.47 -4.18
N ILE A 174 -4.76 -18.17 -3.82
CA ILE A 174 -4.12 -16.88 -4.11
C ILE A 174 -3.96 -16.71 -5.63
N GLY A 175 -3.41 -17.72 -6.30
CA GLY A 175 -3.24 -17.71 -7.75
C GLY A 175 -4.56 -17.55 -8.49
N PHE A 176 -5.59 -18.28 -8.11
CA PHE A 176 -6.93 -18.14 -8.68
C PHE A 176 -7.50 -16.73 -8.49
N PHE A 177 -7.30 -16.12 -7.33
CA PHE A 177 -7.73 -14.75 -7.10
C PHE A 177 -7.00 -13.75 -8.00
N ILE A 178 -5.67 -13.89 -8.13
CA ILE A 178 -4.86 -13.02 -9.01
C ILE A 178 -5.33 -13.20 -10.46
N GLU A 179 -5.39 -14.42 -10.97
CA GLU A 179 -5.79 -14.73 -12.36
C GLU A 179 -7.21 -14.24 -12.66
N ASP A 180 -8.16 -14.44 -11.75
CA ASP A 180 -9.53 -13.96 -11.90
C ASP A 180 -9.58 -12.43 -11.95
N TYR A 181 -8.83 -11.74 -11.10
CA TYR A 181 -8.82 -10.29 -11.08
C TYR A 181 -8.14 -9.69 -12.34
N ILE A 182 -6.95 -10.19 -12.71
CA ILE A 182 -6.23 -9.69 -13.90
C ILE A 182 -6.93 -10.02 -15.22
N SER A 183 -7.76 -11.06 -15.25
CA SER A 183 -8.58 -11.36 -16.44
C SER A 183 -9.62 -10.28 -16.73
N GLN A 184 -10.06 -9.56 -15.71
CA GLN A 184 -11.03 -8.46 -15.80
C GLN A 184 -10.32 -7.11 -15.93
N TYR A 185 -9.17 -6.96 -15.27
CA TYR A 185 -8.42 -5.69 -15.19
C TYR A 185 -6.92 -6.00 -15.11
N ASP A 186 -6.27 -6.08 -16.28
CA ASP A 186 -4.86 -6.45 -16.37
C ASP A 186 -3.97 -5.40 -15.70
N LEU A 187 -3.29 -5.80 -14.62
CA LEU A 187 -2.36 -4.97 -13.84
C LEU A 187 -0.90 -5.14 -14.29
N GLU A 188 -0.67 -5.76 -15.47
CA GLU A 188 0.68 -5.95 -16.06
C GLU A 188 1.68 -6.54 -15.04
N ILE A 189 1.26 -7.59 -14.32
CA ILE A 189 1.92 -8.12 -13.10
C ILE A 189 3.38 -8.50 -13.28
N ASN A 190 3.83 -8.75 -14.52
CA ASN A 190 5.20 -9.18 -14.85
C ASN A 190 6.16 -7.99 -15.08
N THR A 191 5.67 -6.75 -15.04
CA THR A 191 6.47 -5.54 -15.22
C THR A 191 6.79 -4.89 -13.88
N TYR A 192 7.82 -4.04 -13.84
CA TYR A 192 8.03 -3.18 -12.67
C TYR A 192 6.91 -2.14 -12.55
N ALA A 193 6.57 -1.83 -11.30
CA ALA A 193 5.60 -0.80 -10.98
C ALA A 193 6.10 0.61 -11.33
N SER A 194 5.20 1.59 -11.31
CA SER A 194 5.52 3.01 -11.50
C SER A 194 6.64 3.48 -10.54
N LEU A 195 7.32 4.57 -10.88
CA LEU A 195 8.33 5.13 -9.98
C LEU A 195 7.73 5.58 -8.65
N GLU A 196 6.49 6.06 -8.66
CA GLU A 196 5.75 6.41 -7.46
C GLU A 196 5.56 5.21 -6.53
N ALA A 197 5.30 4.03 -7.08
CA ALA A 197 5.21 2.79 -6.30
C ALA A 197 6.59 2.35 -5.78
N GLN A 198 7.63 2.44 -6.60
CA GLN A 198 8.99 2.09 -6.19
C GLN A 198 9.50 2.99 -5.05
N ILE A 199 9.22 4.31 -5.09
CA ILE A 199 9.61 5.19 -3.98
C ILE A 199 8.73 4.97 -2.74
N SER A 200 7.49 4.52 -2.89
CA SER A 200 6.67 4.12 -1.75
C SER A 200 7.28 2.93 -1.01
N SER A 201 7.71 1.90 -1.75
CA SER A 201 8.43 0.74 -1.18
C SER A 201 9.75 1.14 -0.53
N LEU A 202 10.57 1.97 -1.20
CA LEU A 202 11.81 2.49 -0.61
C LEU A 202 11.56 3.33 0.65
N SER A 203 10.45 4.07 0.71
CA SER A 203 10.08 4.88 1.86
C SER A 203 9.67 4.02 3.05
N ASP A 204 9.06 2.86 2.79
CA ASP A 204 8.76 1.85 3.81
C ASP A 204 10.07 1.31 4.40
N ASP A 205 11.04 0.89 3.59
CA ASP A 205 12.36 0.45 4.04
C ASP A 205 13.07 1.51 4.91
N ILE A 206 13.03 2.78 4.49
CA ILE A 206 13.63 3.90 5.24
C ILE A 206 12.94 4.06 6.59
N ALA A 207 11.60 4.08 6.61
CA ALA A 207 10.82 4.22 7.83
C ALA A 207 11.04 3.05 8.76
N TYR A 208 10.92 1.81 8.26
CA TYR A 208 11.10 0.58 8.99
C TYR A 208 12.45 0.57 9.73
N ASN A 209 13.55 0.78 9.01
CA ASN A 209 14.88 0.78 9.62
C ASN A 209 15.03 1.84 10.72
N ASN A 210 14.51 3.05 10.51
CA ASN A 210 14.58 4.11 11.51
C ASN A 210 13.69 3.83 12.74
N HIS A 211 12.50 3.31 12.51
CA HIS A 211 11.54 2.99 13.57
C HIS A 211 12.03 1.86 14.46
N ASP A 212 12.59 0.81 13.87
CA ASP A 212 13.12 -0.33 14.60
C ASP A 212 14.31 0.05 15.49
N ILE A 213 15.16 0.95 14.99
CA ILE A 213 16.27 1.50 15.78
C ILE A 213 15.74 2.32 16.95
N ASP A 214 14.80 3.26 16.72
CA ASP A 214 14.23 4.11 17.78
C ASP A 214 13.49 3.28 18.84
N ASP A 215 12.60 2.40 18.40
CA ASP A 215 11.83 1.53 19.31
C ASP A 215 12.74 0.53 20.03
N GLY A 216 13.79 0.03 19.37
CA GLY A 216 14.78 -0.85 19.99
C GLY A 216 15.61 -0.15 21.08
N PHE A 217 15.96 1.13 20.91
CA PHE A 217 16.59 1.93 21.96
C PHE A 217 15.63 2.13 23.14
N ARG A 218 14.39 2.47 22.90
CA ARG A 218 13.35 2.63 23.95
C ARG A 218 13.10 1.34 24.70
N ALA A 219 13.11 0.21 24.01
CA ALA A 219 13.01 -1.13 24.61
C ALA A 219 14.30 -1.60 25.32
N ASN A 220 15.34 -0.78 25.42
CA ASN A 220 16.65 -1.13 25.98
C ASN A 220 17.32 -2.36 25.32
N LYS A 221 16.99 -2.64 24.03
CA LYS A 221 17.63 -3.71 23.26
C LYS A 221 18.99 -3.28 22.72
N PHE A 222 19.21 -1.97 22.54
CA PHE A 222 20.46 -1.38 22.10
C PHE A 222 21.01 -0.41 23.14
N LYS A 223 22.35 -0.25 23.18
CA LYS A 223 23.04 0.80 23.95
C LYS A 223 23.95 1.56 23.01
N ILE A 224 23.87 2.88 23.04
CA ILE A 224 24.86 3.73 22.39
C ILE A 224 26.15 3.60 23.24
N LYS A 225 27.25 3.18 22.60
CA LYS A 225 28.58 3.15 23.23
C LYS A 225 29.23 4.52 23.14
#